data_56e900010461c1ecc7b68b42bd175d95
#
_entry.id   56e900010461c1ecc7b68b42bd175d95
#
_cell.length_a   1.000
_cell.length_b   1.000
_cell.length_c   1.000
_cell.angle_alpha   90.00
_cell.angle_beta   90.00
_cell.angle_gamma   90.00
#
_symmetry.space_group_name_H-M   'P 1'
#
loop_
_entity.id
_entity.type
_entity.pdbx_description
1 polymer ?
#
loop_
_entity_poly.entity_id
_entity_poly.type
_entity_poly.pdbx_seq_one_letter_code
_entity_poly.pdbx_strand_id
1 'polypeptide(L)'
;MTLAADLPYRLCVGVMLINRDGHVFVGKRADVPFAPEGTGHWWQMPQGGLDEGEDPEAAALRELEEETGVTSASILGRTRQWYSYDLPQGLVGTAWHGRYRGQTQLWFAARFEGQDSEIDLEPKPGYEREFDAWKWASYGELPDLVVPFKRPVYEGVIREFEHFVLGT
;
A
#
# COMPACT_ATOMS: atom_id res chain seq x y z
N MET A 1 23.06 22.15 -4.48
CA MET A 1 21.74 21.60 -4.92
C MET A 1 21.78 20.09 -4.83
N THR A 2 20.86 19.51 -4.09
CA THR A 2 20.77 18.05 -3.96
C THR A 2 19.98 17.48 -5.15
N LEU A 3 20.60 16.55 -5.89
CA LEU A 3 19.90 15.89 -6.98
C LEU A 3 18.92 14.83 -6.41
N ALA A 4 17.82 14.57 -7.12
CA ALA A 4 16.85 13.55 -6.69
C ALA A 4 17.53 12.20 -6.43
N ALA A 5 18.50 11.83 -7.27
CA ALA A 5 19.24 10.57 -7.13
C ALA A 5 20.05 10.47 -5.83
N ASP A 6 20.30 11.61 -5.18
CA ASP A 6 21.07 11.65 -3.93
C ASP A 6 20.18 11.53 -2.70
N LEU A 7 18.85 11.56 -2.88
CA LEU A 7 17.94 11.45 -1.75
C LEU A 7 17.72 9.97 -1.40
N PRO A 8 17.46 9.68 -0.12
CA PRO A 8 17.15 8.30 0.28
C PRO A 8 15.73 7.91 -0.13
N TYR A 9 15.46 6.61 -0.10
CA TYR A 9 14.10 6.09 -0.17
C TYR A 9 13.47 6.11 1.22
N ARG A 10 12.17 6.39 1.28
CA ARG A 10 11.42 6.28 2.53
C ARG A 10 11.07 4.80 2.75
N LEU A 11 11.40 4.28 3.95
CA LEU A 11 11.08 2.89 4.30
C LEU A 11 9.61 2.76 4.62
N CYS A 12 8.94 1.83 3.95
CA CYS A 12 7.50 1.63 4.07
C CYS A 12 7.16 0.15 4.11
N VAL A 13 5.95 -0.13 4.54
CA VAL A 13 5.37 -1.48 4.52
C VAL A 13 4.04 -1.43 3.77
N GLY A 14 3.65 -2.55 3.18
CA GLY A 14 2.37 -2.68 2.52
C GLY A 14 1.70 -3.98 2.88
N VAL A 15 0.39 -4.05 2.71
CA VAL A 15 -0.40 -5.23 3.06
C VAL A 15 -1.29 -5.65 1.90
N MET A 16 -1.15 -6.89 1.47
CA MET A 16 -2.14 -7.52 0.60
C MET A 16 -3.10 -8.29 1.51
N LEU A 17 -4.26 -7.69 1.77
CA LEU A 17 -5.29 -8.31 2.60
C LEU A 17 -6.21 -9.14 1.71
N ILE A 18 -6.23 -10.45 1.94
CA ILE A 18 -6.91 -11.43 1.08
C ILE A 18 -8.10 -12.00 1.82
N ASN A 19 -9.30 -11.91 1.21
CA ASN A 19 -10.49 -12.49 1.80
C ASN A 19 -10.60 -13.99 1.45
N ARG A 20 -11.66 -14.64 1.96
CA ARG A 20 -11.83 -16.09 1.76
C ARG A 20 -12.12 -16.49 0.32
N ASP A 21 -12.54 -15.54 -0.52
CA ASP A 21 -12.80 -15.78 -1.94
C ASP A 21 -11.54 -15.54 -2.80
N GLY A 22 -10.41 -15.20 -2.19
CA GLY A 22 -9.18 -14.91 -2.91
C GLY A 22 -9.12 -13.52 -3.51
N HIS A 23 -10.01 -12.63 -3.10
CA HIS A 23 -9.99 -11.23 -3.54
C HIS A 23 -9.18 -10.37 -2.57
N VAL A 24 -8.70 -9.24 -3.04
CA VAL A 24 -7.75 -8.37 -2.33
C VAL A 24 -8.39 -7.02 -2.05
N PHE A 25 -8.17 -6.53 -0.83
CA PHE A 25 -8.65 -5.21 -0.46
C PHE A 25 -7.89 -4.12 -1.22
N VAL A 26 -8.64 -3.21 -1.83
CA VAL A 26 -8.08 -1.97 -2.35
C VAL A 26 -8.95 -0.81 -1.90
N GLY A 27 -8.27 0.30 -1.56
CA GLY A 27 -8.91 1.55 -1.21
C GLY A 27 -8.69 2.58 -2.31
N LYS A 28 -9.71 3.39 -2.55
CA LYS A 28 -9.63 4.50 -3.49
C LYS A 28 -9.02 5.69 -2.75
N ARG A 29 -7.91 6.20 -3.27
CA ARG A 29 -7.18 7.28 -2.61
C ARG A 29 -8.02 8.55 -2.50
N ALA A 30 -7.96 9.16 -1.31
CA ALA A 30 -8.70 10.40 -1.02
C ALA A 30 -8.01 11.64 -1.61
N ASP A 31 -6.71 11.56 -1.92
CA ASP A 31 -5.89 12.69 -2.38
C ASP A 31 -5.78 12.79 -3.91
N VAL A 32 -6.75 12.27 -4.62
CA VAL A 32 -6.71 12.10 -6.08
C VAL A 32 -6.52 13.35 -6.94
N PRO A 33 -6.85 14.59 -6.51
CA PRO A 33 -6.71 15.73 -7.41
C PRO A 33 -5.31 15.98 -7.95
N PHE A 34 -4.30 15.41 -7.34
CA PHE A 34 -2.90 15.64 -7.72
C PHE A 34 -2.23 14.43 -8.33
N ALA A 35 -3.01 13.53 -8.93
CA ALA A 35 -2.42 12.41 -9.65
C ALA A 35 -1.58 12.95 -10.80
N PRO A 36 -0.24 12.77 -10.78
CA PRO A 36 0.63 13.38 -11.78
C PRO A 36 0.43 12.84 -13.19
N GLU A 37 -0.30 11.76 -13.33
CA GLU A 37 -0.52 11.11 -14.62
C GLU A 37 -1.94 11.26 -15.12
N GLY A 38 -2.60 12.37 -14.73
CA GLY A 38 -3.87 12.73 -15.28
C GLY A 38 -5.07 12.25 -14.50
N THR A 39 -6.21 12.29 -15.16
CA THR A 39 -7.49 12.01 -14.54
C THR A 39 -7.66 10.52 -14.31
N GLY A 40 -7.68 10.12 -13.07
CA GLY A 40 -7.96 8.72 -12.73
C GLY A 40 -8.23 8.61 -11.26
N HIS A 41 -9.10 7.69 -10.92
CA HIS A 41 -9.33 7.34 -9.54
C HIS A 41 -8.46 6.14 -9.23
N TRP A 42 -7.32 6.39 -8.59
CA TRP A 42 -6.35 5.34 -8.31
C TRP A 42 -6.75 4.56 -7.07
N TRP A 43 -6.64 3.24 -7.19
CA TRP A 43 -6.90 2.31 -6.09
C TRP A 43 -5.58 1.71 -5.66
N GLN A 44 -5.44 1.48 -4.37
CA GLN A 44 -4.20 0.89 -3.87
C GLN A 44 -4.45 0.01 -2.66
N MET A 45 -3.53 -0.91 -2.42
CA MET A 45 -3.50 -1.70 -1.21
C MET A 45 -3.00 -0.84 -0.05
N PRO A 46 -3.39 -1.14 1.20
CA PRO A 46 -2.90 -0.39 2.36
C PRO A 46 -1.38 -0.38 2.44
N GLN A 47 -0.82 0.78 2.76
CA GLN A 47 0.62 0.93 2.91
C GLN A 47 0.93 2.18 3.72
N GLY A 48 2.10 2.21 4.35
CA GLY A 48 2.52 3.37 5.11
C GLY A 48 3.95 3.29 5.58
N GLY A 49 4.39 4.32 6.28
CA GLY A 49 5.77 4.45 6.72
C GLY A 49 6.14 3.52 7.86
N LEU A 50 7.38 3.06 7.83
CA LEU A 50 7.97 2.30 8.91
C LEU A 50 8.67 3.27 9.85
N ASP A 51 8.30 3.25 11.13
CA ASP A 51 8.95 4.10 12.12
C ASP A 51 10.32 3.53 12.50
N GLU A 52 11.21 4.42 12.93
CA GLU A 52 12.54 4.00 13.33
C GLU A 52 12.47 2.97 14.47
N GLY A 53 13.14 1.83 14.27
CA GLY A 53 13.16 0.77 15.25
C GLY A 53 11.90 -0.10 15.29
N GLU A 54 10.91 0.20 14.45
CA GLU A 54 9.68 -0.56 14.42
C GLU A 54 9.86 -1.88 13.65
N ASP A 55 9.29 -2.97 14.18
CA ASP A 55 9.27 -4.24 13.46
C ASP A 55 8.36 -4.12 12.21
N PRO A 56 8.84 -4.52 11.02
CA PRO A 56 8.04 -4.37 9.80
C PRO A 56 6.67 -5.07 9.84
N GLU A 57 6.57 -6.27 10.42
CA GLU A 57 5.29 -6.96 10.51
C GLU A 57 4.32 -6.20 11.43
N ALA A 58 4.80 -5.69 12.56
CA ALA A 58 3.98 -4.89 13.46
C ALA A 58 3.54 -3.60 12.78
N ALA A 59 4.43 -2.99 12.00
CA ALA A 59 4.10 -1.78 11.24
C ALA A 59 3.02 -2.05 10.20
N ALA A 60 3.10 -3.20 9.52
CA ALA A 60 2.10 -3.59 8.52
C ALA A 60 0.71 -3.72 9.15
N LEU A 61 0.62 -4.38 10.30
CA LEU A 61 -0.64 -4.54 11.00
C LEU A 61 -1.17 -3.21 11.53
N ARG A 62 -0.27 -2.34 11.99
CA ARG A 62 -0.64 -1.00 12.47
C ARG A 62 -1.22 -0.16 11.32
N GLU A 63 -0.55 -0.14 10.18
CA GLU A 63 -1.01 0.62 9.01
C GLU A 63 -2.35 0.10 8.49
N LEU A 64 -2.52 -1.22 8.49
CA LEU A 64 -3.78 -1.83 8.09
C LEU A 64 -4.92 -1.34 8.98
N GLU A 65 -4.71 -1.35 10.31
CA GLU A 65 -5.72 -0.88 11.25
C GLU A 65 -5.99 0.62 11.10
N GLU A 66 -4.94 1.42 10.96
CA GLU A 66 -5.09 2.87 10.82
C GLU A 66 -5.88 3.25 9.58
N GLU A 67 -5.66 2.55 8.47
CA GLU A 67 -6.27 2.91 7.19
C GLU A 67 -7.64 2.26 6.98
N THR A 68 -7.89 1.09 7.56
CA THR A 68 -9.08 0.28 7.24
C THR A 68 -9.88 -0.15 8.46
N GLY A 69 -9.38 0.05 9.67
CA GLY A 69 -10.03 -0.45 10.88
C GLY A 69 -9.89 -1.95 11.12
N VAL A 70 -9.22 -2.67 10.21
CA VAL A 70 -9.13 -4.13 10.31
C VAL A 70 -8.10 -4.55 11.35
N THR A 71 -8.54 -5.40 12.29
CA THR A 71 -7.68 -6.06 13.27
C THR A 71 -7.75 -7.59 13.12
N SER A 72 -8.78 -8.11 12.44
CA SER A 72 -8.99 -9.54 12.24
C SER A 72 -8.22 -10.03 11.02
N ALA A 73 -6.89 -10.03 11.12
CA ALA A 73 -6.03 -10.44 10.03
C ALA A 73 -4.84 -11.25 10.56
N SER A 74 -4.48 -12.28 9.81
CA SER A 74 -3.32 -13.13 10.13
C SER A 74 -2.29 -13.02 9.02
N ILE A 75 -1.03 -12.80 9.37
CA ILE A 75 0.05 -12.71 8.39
C ILE A 75 0.33 -14.10 7.81
N LEU A 76 0.33 -14.19 6.48
CA LEU A 76 0.64 -15.42 5.75
C LEU A 76 2.11 -15.49 5.33
N GLY A 77 2.72 -14.34 5.06
CA GLY A 77 4.10 -14.27 4.64
C GLY A 77 4.47 -12.87 4.23
N ARG A 78 5.72 -12.71 3.80
CA ARG A 78 6.21 -11.41 3.34
C ARG A 78 7.03 -11.60 2.08
N THR A 79 7.24 -10.50 1.34
CA THR A 79 8.08 -10.56 0.14
C THR A 79 9.53 -10.85 0.52
N ARG A 80 10.23 -11.54 -0.38
CA ARG A 80 11.65 -11.89 -0.17
C ARG A 80 12.54 -10.66 -0.30
N GLN A 81 12.08 -9.67 -1.06
CA GLN A 81 12.85 -8.47 -1.33
C GLN A 81 12.01 -7.22 -1.08
N TRP A 82 12.69 -6.10 -0.89
CA TRP A 82 12.08 -4.80 -0.82
C TRP A 82 11.86 -4.30 -2.25
N TYR A 83 10.70 -3.70 -2.50
CA TYR A 83 10.36 -3.13 -3.80
C TYR A 83 10.42 -1.60 -3.72
N SER A 84 11.13 -1.01 -4.66
CA SER A 84 11.35 0.43 -4.67
C SER A 84 10.72 1.07 -5.89
N TYR A 85 10.25 2.29 -5.73
CA TYR A 85 9.86 3.13 -6.85
C TYR A 85 10.35 4.56 -6.60
N ASP A 86 10.64 5.27 -7.69
CA ASP A 86 10.99 6.68 -7.61
C ASP A 86 9.76 7.52 -7.89
N LEU A 87 9.65 8.66 -7.20
CA LEU A 87 8.60 9.61 -7.47
C LEU A 87 8.80 10.22 -8.87
N PRO A 88 7.70 10.54 -9.59
CA PRO A 88 7.82 11.35 -10.80
C PRO A 88 8.52 12.67 -10.48
N GLN A 89 9.26 13.21 -11.45
CA GLN A 89 10.06 14.41 -11.24
C GLN A 89 9.26 15.58 -10.66
N GLY A 90 8.01 15.73 -11.05
CA GLY A 90 7.16 16.80 -10.56
C GLY A 90 6.79 16.71 -9.08
N LEU A 91 7.00 15.54 -8.45
CA LEU A 91 6.69 15.34 -7.04
C LEU A 91 7.94 15.31 -6.16
N VAL A 92 9.11 15.11 -6.74
CA VAL A 92 10.36 15.17 -5.98
C VAL A 92 10.57 16.62 -5.52
N GLY A 93 10.86 16.78 -4.23
CA GLY A 93 11.01 18.11 -3.65
C GLY A 93 9.76 18.68 -3.01
N THR A 94 8.58 18.09 -3.28
CA THR A 94 7.32 18.52 -2.65
C THR A 94 6.72 17.45 -1.75
N ALA A 95 6.62 16.21 -2.26
CA ALA A 95 6.12 15.11 -1.45
C ALA A 95 7.04 14.85 -0.26
N TRP A 96 6.47 14.56 0.91
CA TRP A 96 7.20 14.30 2.17
C TRP A 96 8.25 15.36 2.49
N HIS A 97 7.91 16.62 2.25
CA HIS A 97 8.79 17.78 2.52
C HIS A 97 10.12 17.71 1.75
N GLY A 98 10.13 17.05 0.58
CA GLY A 98 11.32 16.97 -0.26
C GLY A 98 12.45 16.10 0.26
N ARG A 99 12.18 15.22 1.23
CA ARG A 99 13.21 14.42 1.90
C ARG A 99 13.59 13.14 1.18
N TYR A 100 12.72 12.66 0.28
CA TYR A 100 12.88 11.33 -0.30
C TYR A 100 12.74 11.35 -1.81
N ARG A 101 13.43 10.43 -2.48
CA ARG A 101 13.30 10.24 -3.91
C ARG A 101 12.13 9.32 -4.27
N GLY A 102 11.64 8.54 -3.32
CA GLY A 102 10.58 7.57 -3.50
C GLY A 102 10.45 6.73 -2.25
N GLN A 103 9.91 5.54 -2.42
CA GLN A 103 9.74 4.59 -1.32
C GLN A 103 10.42 3.28 -1.64
N THR A 104 10.88 2.58 -0.60
CA THR A 104 11.23 1.17 -0.68
C THR A 104 10.32 0.44 0.30
N GLN A 105 9.66 -0.62 -0.17
CA GLN A 105 8.53 -1.24 0.51
C GLN A 105 8.74 -2.73 0.73
N LEU A 106 8.50 -3.18 1.97
CA LEU A 106 8.40 -4.59 2.29
C LEU A 106 6.90 -4.91 2.38
N TRP A 107 6.45 -5.94 1.66
CA TRP A 107 5.05 -6.28 1.57
C TRP A 107 4.72 -7.55 2.36
N PHE A 108 3.52 -7.55 2.94
CA PHE A 108 3.00 -8.67 3.71
C PHE A 108 1.69 -9.14 3.11
N ALA A 109 1.52 -10.46 3.01
CA ALA A 109 0.23 -11.05 2.67
C ALA A 109 -0.47 -11.38 3.99
N ALA A 110 -1.74 -11.04 4.08
CA ALA A 110 -2.54 -11.28 5.28
C ALA A 110 -3.89 -11.85 4.89
N ARG A 111 -4.38 -12.80 5.68
CA ARG A 111 -5.71 -13.36 5.50
C ARG A 111 -6.70 -12.56 6.33
N PHE A 112 -7.77 -12.10 5.69
CA PHE A 112 -8.87 -11.45 6.40
C PHE A 112 -9.74 -12.49 7.06
N GLU A 113 -9.85 -12.42 8.38
CA GLU A 113 -10.63 -13.38 9.17
C GLU A 113 -11.91 -12.76 9.75
N GLY A 114 -12.17 -11.51 9.45
CA GLY A 114 -13.35 -10.79 9.91
C GLY A 114 -14.46 -10.74 8.87
N GLN A 115 -15.38 -9.84 9.09
CA GLN A 115 -16.48 -9.56 8.18
C GLN A 115 -16.31 -8.17 7.59
N ASP A 116 -16.92 -7.94 6.42
CA ASP A 116 -16.81 -6.66 5.74
C ASP A 116 -17.25 -5.47 6.60
N SER A 117 -18.17 -5.71 7.54
CA SER A 117 -18.64 -4.67 8.47
C SER A 117 -17.53 -4.14 9.39
N GLU A 118 -16.43 -4.86 9.52
CA GLU A 118 -15.29 -4.40 10.32
C GLU A 118 -14.53 -3.26 9.61
N ILE A 119 -14.63 -3.19 8.28
CA ILE A 119 -13.89 -2.21 7.49
C ILE A 119 -14.48 -0.82 7.70
N ASP A 120 -13.65 0.09 8.21
CA ASP A 120 -14.04 1.44 8.55
C ASP A 120 -12.93 2.38 8.09
N LEU A 121 -13.24 3.21 7.12
CA LEU A 121 -12.28 4.14 6.52
C LEU A 121 -12.16 5.47 7.27
N GLU A 122 -12.97 5.68 8.32
CA GLU A 122 -12.90 6.91 9.10
C GLU A 122 -11.56 7.00 9.82
N PRO A 123 -10.83 8.12 9.66
CA PRO A 123 -9.53 8.24 10.31
C PRO A 123 -9.69 8.42 11.83
N LYS A 124 -8.71 7.92 12.57
CA LYS A 124 -8.62 8.18 14.00
C LYS A 124 -8.31 9.66 14.22
N PRO A 125 -8.64 10.23 15.39
CA PRO A 125 -8.31 11.63 15.68
C PRO A 125 -6.85 11.93 15.45
N GLY A 126 -6.57 13.00 14.69
CA GLY A 126 -5.21 13.40 14.36
C GLY A 126 -4.66 12.81 13.08
N TYR A 127 -5.39 11.92 12.43
CA TYR A 127 -4.97 11.31 11.15
C TYR A 127 -5.85 11.78 10.01
N GLU A 128 -5.26 11.90 8.82
CA GLU A 128 -6.01 12.23 7.62
C GLU A 128 -6.63 10.97 7.03
N ARG A 129 -7.75 11.14 6.32
CA ARG A 129 -8.40 10.04 5.63
C ARG A 129 -7.53 9.58 4.46
N GLU A 130 -7.20 8.29 4.43
CA GLU A 130 -6.40 7.70 3.36
C GLU A 130 -7.26 7.32 2.16
N PHE A 131 -8.45 6.76 2.41
CA PHE A 131 -9.32 6.24 1.36
C PHE A 131 -10.73 6.81 1.47
N ASP A 132 -11.35 7.09 0.29
CA ASP A 132 -12.75 7.54 0.21
C ASP A 132 -13.71 6.39 -0.01
N ALA A 133 -13.22 5.26 -0.54
CA ALA A 133 -14.04 4.08 -0.83
C ALA A 133 -13.13 2.85 -0.80
N TRP A 134 -13.73 1.67 -0.76
CA TRP A 134 -12.98 0.42 -0.81
C TRP A 134 -13.77 -0.64 -1.58
N LYS A 135 -13.05 -1.65 -2.05
CA LYS A 135 -13.66 -2.83 -2.68
C LYS A 135 -12.73 -4.02 -2.57
N TRP A 136 -13.28 -5.20 -2.79
CA TRP A 136 -12.51 -6.41 -3.02
C TRP A 136 -12.25 -6.53 -4.52
N ALA A 137 -10.97 -6.61 -4.88
CA ALA A 137 -10.55 -6.70 -6.28
C ALA A 137 -9.94 -8.07 -6.56
N SER A 138 -10.01 -8.53 -7.82
CA SER A 138 -9.26 -9.72 -8.18
C SER A 138 -7.78 -9.38 -8.22
N TYR A 139 -6.92 -10.31 -7.77
CA TYR A 139 -5.51 -9.98 -7.63
C TYR A 139 -4.85 -9.62 -8.97
N GLY A 140 -5.33 -10.21 -10.06
CA GLY A 140 -4.77 -9.96 -11.40
C GLY A 140 -5.02 -8.55 -11.92
N GLU A 141 -6.04 -7.84 -11.41
CA GLU A 141 -6.32 -6.48 -11.86
C GLU A 141 -5.55 -5.41 -11.08
N LEU A 142 -4.88 -5.78 -9.98
CA LEU A 142 -4.20 -4.82 -9.12
C LEU A 142 -3.22 -3.89 -9.84
N PRO A 143 -2.38 -4.38 -10.77
CA PRO A 143 -1.46 -3.47 -11.47
C PRO A 143 -2.15 -2.41 -12.33
N ASP A 144 -3.39 -2.68 -12.77
CA ASP A 144 -4.14 -1.73 -13.59
C ASP A 144 -4.90 -0.71 -12.75
N LEU A 145 -5.06 -0.97 -11.45
CA LEU A 145 -5.79 -0.09 -10.55
C LEU A 145 -4.92 0.98 -9.90
N VAL A 146 -3.64 0.70 -9.72
CA VAL A 146 -2.73 1.59 -9.00
C VAL A 146 -2.17 2.64 -9.95
N VAL A 147 -1.75 3.78 -9.40
CA VAL A 147 -1.09 4.82 -10.17
C VAL A 147 0.11 4.23 -10.96
N PRO A 148 0.27 4.58 -12.24
CA PRO A 148 1.22 3.88 -13.11
C PRO A 148 2.66 3.76 -12.61
N PHE A 149 3.19 4.76 -11.91
CA PHE A 149 4.58 4.66 -11.45
C PHE A 149 4.79 3.62 -10.34
N LYS A 150 3.73 3.12 -9.72
CA LYS A 150 3.80 2.03 -8.74
C LYS A 150 3.53 0.65 -9.36
N ARG A 151 3.14 0.61 -10.62
CA ARG A 151 2.78 -0.65 -11.29
C ARG A 151 3.85 -1.73 -11.17
N PRO A 152 5.16 -1.44 -11.41
CA PRO A 152 6.19 -2.48 -11.29
C PRO A 152 6.27 -3.10 -9.91
N VAL A 153 6.04 -2.32 -8.85
CA VAL A 153 6.00 -2.84 -7.49
C VAL A 153 4.86 -3.83 -7.34
N TYR A 154 3.65 -3.47 -7.79
CA TYR A 154 2.49 -4.34 -7.70
C TYR A 154 2.68 -5.63 -8.49
N GLU A 155 3.29 -5.55 -9.67
CA GLU A 155 3.56 -6.75 -10.47
C GLU A 155 4.50 -7.71 -9.73
N GLY A 156 5.51 -7.18 -9.04
CA GLY A 156 6.42 -8.00 -8.24
C GLY A 156 5.74 -8.64 -7.04
N VAL A 157 4.93 -7.87 -6.32
CA VAL A 157 4.20 -8.36 -5.15
C VAL A 157 3.22 -9.47 -5.55
N ILE A 158 2.48 -9.27 -6.65
CA ILE A 158 1.55 -10.27 -7.16
C ILE A 158 2.26 -11.58 -7.44
N ARG A 159 3.43 -11.53 -8.09
CA ARG A 159 4.19 -12.74 -8.39
C ARG A 159 4.58 -13.49 -7.14
N GLU A 160 5.02 -12.78 -6.10
CA GLU A 160 5.45 -13.43 -4.87
C GLU A 160 4.29 -14.01 -4.06
N PHE A 161 3.10 -13.39 -4.15
CA PHE A 161 1.96 -13.76 -3.30
C PHE A 161 0.88 -14.58 -4.01
N GLU A 162 1.08 -14.90 -5.28
CA GLU A 162 0.09 -15.65 -6.06
C GLU A 162 -0.37 -16.93 -5.37
N HIS A 163 0.54 -17.66 -4.77
CA HIS A 163 0.21 -18.93 -4.11
C HIS A 163 -0.68 -18.75 -2.89
N PHE A 164 -0.66 -17.60 -2.23
CA PHE A 164 -1.56 -17.31 -1.13
C PHE A 164 -2.98 -17.03 -1.61
N VAL A 165 -3.11 -16.44 -2.80
CA VAL A 165 -4.40 -16.06 -3.38
C VAL A 165 -5.09 -17.25 -4.02
N LEU A 166 -4.35 -18.07 -4.75
CA LEU A 166 -4.90 -19.23 -5.46
C LEU A 166 -5.20 -20.41 -4.56
N GLY A 167 -4.79 -20.36 -3.30
CA GLY A 167 -5.31 -21.27 -2.27
C GLY A 167 -5.02 -22.74 -2.45
N THR A 168 -3.82 -23.11 -2.73
CA THR A 168 -3.47 -24.53 -2.74
C THR A 168 -3.02 -25.02 -1.38
#